data_1efdb0415bef0c13187612e28250f9a0
#
_entry.id   1efdb0415bef0c13187612e28250f9a0
#
_cell.length_a   1.000
_cell.length_b   1.000
_cell.length_c   1.000
_cell.angle_alpha   90.00
_cell.angle_beta   90.00
_cell.angle_gamma   90.00
#
_symmetry.space_group_name_H-M   'P 1'
#
loop_
_entity.id
_entity.type
_entity.pdbx_description
1 polymer ?
#
loop_
_entity_poly.entity_id
_entity_poly.type
_entity_poly.pdbx_seq_one_letter_code
_entity_poly.pdbx_strand_id
1 'polypeptide(L)'
;MFPLLVTAAIIPHNGKILVTRRKSNVPYPLLWEFPGGKVEPDEDPRDCIVREIREELAIHVGVTGIYDVVYYRYPERTVLVLAYRCQWLSGEIMNLDVEEHRWMFPRDIRNMELLPADLPLAEKICRELADADFTRL
;
A
#
# COMPACT_ATOMS: atom_id res chain seq x y z
N MET A 1 7.36 -9.33 22.49
CA MET A 1 6.69 -8.16 21.90
C MET A 1 6.01 -8.57 20.60
N PHE A 2 4.77 -8.15 20.42
CA PHE A 2 4.03 -8.44 19.19
C PHE A 2 4.50 -7.54 18.03
N PRO A 3 4.48 -8.04 16.80
CA PRO A 3 4.74 -7.19 15.64
C PRO A 3 3.70 -6.07 15.56
N LEU A 4 4.12 -4.94 15.00
CA LEU A 4 3.20 -3.84 14.70
C LEU A 4 2.32 -4.23 13.51
N LEU A 5 1.02 -4.11 13.67
CA LEU A 5 0.08 -4.32 12.56
C LEU A 5 0.01 -3.08 11.67
N VAL A 6 0.30 -3.26 10.40
CA VAL A 6 0.18 -2.19 9.40
C VAL A 6 -0.61 -2.70 8.20
N THR A 7 -1.32 -1.80 7.55
CA THR A 7 -2.08 -2.12 6.35
C THR A 7 -1.42 -1.49 5.14
N ALA A 8 -1.63 -2.11 3.98
CA ALA A 8 -1.22 -1.58 2.68
C ALA A 8 -2.35 -1.83 1.68
N ALA A 9 -2.58 -0.88 0.79
CA ALA A 9 -3.62 -0.99 -0.23
C ALA A 9 -3.01 -1.27 -1.59
N ILE A 10 -3.50 -2.31 -2.25
CA ILE A 10 -3.21 -2.59 -3.66
C ILE A 10 -4.42 -2.09 -4.44
N ILE A 11 -4.27 -0.94 -5.09
CA ILE A 11 -5.36 -0.24 -5.77
C ILE A 11 -5.07 -0.23 -7.28
N PRO A 12 -5.69 -1.14 -8.05
CA PRO A 12 -5.53 -1.12 -9.50
C PRO A 12 -6.47 -0.14 -10.17
N HIS A 13 -6.01 0.48 -11.24
CA HIS A 13 -6.83 1.34 -12.10
C HIS A 13 -6.17 1.48 -13.46
N ASN A 14 -6.93 1.22 -14.52
CA ASN A 14 -6.45 1.32 -15.91
C ASN A 14 -5.11 0.61 -16.16
N GLY A 15 -4.95 -0.60 -15.62
CA GLY A 15 -3.77 -1.41 -15.84
C GLY A 15 -2.57 -1.03 -15.00
N LYS A 16 -2.72 -0.12 -14.07
CA LYS A 16 -1.66 0.36 -13.19
C LYS A 16 -2.06 0.23 -11.72
N ILE A 17 -1.08 0.34 -10.84
CA ILE A 17 -1.28 0.27 -9.39
C ILE A 17 -0.78 1.56 -8.75
N LEU A 18 -1.54 2.06 -7.78
CA LEU A 18 -1.21 3.29 -7.07
C LEU A 18 -0.10 3.05 -6.06
N VAL A 19 0.95 3.86 -6.15
CA VAL A 19 2.02 3.91 -5.14
C VAL A 19 2.19 5.34 -4.66
N THR A 20 2.67 5.51 -3.42
CA THR A 20 2.86 6.81 -2.81
C THR A 20 4.28 6.94 -2.30
N ARG A 21 4.78 8.17 -2.25
CA ARG A 21 6.10 8.47 -1.74
C ARG A 21 6.00 9.06 -0.33
N ARG A 22 6.78 8.51 0.58
CA ARG A 22 6.83 8.98 1.97
C ARG A 22 7.41 10.38 2.04
N LYS A 23 6.90 11.18 2.99
CA LYS A 23 7.38 12.55 3.21
C LYS A 23 8.83 12.54 3.70
N SER A 24 9.48 13.71 3.61
CA SER A 24 10.89 13.85 3.99
C SER A 24 11.10 13.87 5.52
N ASN A 25 10.04 14.10 6.30
CA ASN A 25 10.12 14.29 7.76
C ASN A 25 9.61 13.08 8.56
N VAL A 26 9.55 11.91 7.94
CA VAL A 26 9.13 10.66 8.61
C VAL A 26 10.25 9.63 8.50
N PRO A 27 10.21 8.54 9.31
CA PRO A 27 11.17 7.44 9.16
C PRO A 27 11.15 6.85 7.75
N TYR A 28 12.31 6.41 7.27
CA TYR A 28 12.46 5.92 5.89
C TYR A 28 11.98 6.96 4.87
N PRO A 29 12.52 8.19 4.93
CA PRO A 29 11.99 9.31 4.14
C PRO A 29 12.14 9.10 2.65
N LEU A 30 11.16 9.60 1.89
CA LEU A 30 11.17 9.65 0.44
C LEU A 30 11.23 8.29 -0.27
N LEU A 31 11.02 7.20 0.45
CA LEU A 31 10.83 5.88 -0.18
C LEU A 31 9.40 5.74 -0.69
N TRP A 32 9.25 4.92 -1.70
CA TRP A 32 7.95 4.57 -2.25
C TRP A 32 7.32 3.41 -1.50
N GLU A 33 6.00 3.37 -1.43
CA GLU A 33 5.26 2.33 -0.73
C GLU A 33 3.86 2.19 -1.32
N PHE A 34 3.21 1.08 -1.00
CA PHE A 34 1.77 0.99 -1.18
C PHE A 34 1.12 1.79 -0.04
N PRO A 35 0.14 2.66 -0.35
CA PRO A 35 -0.45 3.52 0.68
C PRO A 35 -1.16 2.70 1.75
N GLY A 36 -1.13 3.20 2.98
CA GLY A 36 -1.71 2.53 4.13
C GLY A 36 -1.14 3.08 5.43
N GLY A 37 -1.30 2.35 6.51
CA GLY A 37 -0.78 2.79 7.78
C GLY A 37 -1.06 1.83 8.93
N LYS A 38 -0.80 2.31 10.14
CA LYS A 38 -0.89 1.52 11.36
C LYS A 38 -2.32 1.30 11.79
N VAL A 39 -2.62 0.06 12.18
CA VAL A 39 -3.90 -0.28 12.79
C VAL A 39 -3.93 0.30 14.20
N GLU A 40 -4.99 1.03 14.51
CA GLU A 40 -5.20 1.59 15.84
C GLU A 40 -5.75 0.53 16.80
N PRO A 41 -5.63 0.74 18.14
CA PRO A 41 -6.23 -0.17 19.10
C PRO A 41 -7.73 -0.36 18.82
N ASP A 42 -8.16 -1.62 18.86
CA ASP A 42 -9.56 -2.02 18.64
C ASP A 42 -10.13 -1.68 17.26
N GLU A 43 -9.25 -1.36 16.29
CA GLU A 43 -9.67 -1.09 14.92
C GLU A 43 -9.58 -2.36 14.06
N ASP A 44 -10.64 -2.63 13.31
CA ASP A 44 -10.60 -3.68 12.28
C ASP A 44 -9.62 -3.24 11.18
N PRO A 45 -8.66 -4.09 10.78
CA PRO A 45 -7.71 -3.72 9.74
C PRO A 45 -8.34 -3.25 8.41
N ARG A 46 -9.51 -3.77 8.05
CA ARG A 46 -10.21 -3.33 6.84
C ARG A 46 -10.76 -1.91 6.98
N ASP A 47 -11.19 -1.54 8.17
CA ASP A 47 -11.58 -0.14 8.45
C ASP A 47 -10.34 0.75 8.46
N CYS A 48 -9.21 0.25 8.98
CA CYS A 48 -7.94 0.96 8.99
C CYS A 48 -7.52 1.38 7.59
N ILE A 49 -7.53 0.45 6.63
CA ILE A 49 -7.06 0.79 5.28
C ILE A 49 -7.97 1.82 4.62
N VAL A 50 -9.27 1.74 4.82
CA VAL A 50 -10.22 2.73 4.29
C VAL A 50 -9.95 4.10 4.91
N ARG A 51 -9.73 4.17 6.22
CA ARG A 51 -9.42 5.40 6.95
C ARG A 51 -8.09 5.99 6.49
N GLU A 52 -7.03 5.18 6.44
CA GLU A 52 -5.69 5.65 6.05
C GLU A 52 -5.68 6.22 4.63
N ILE A 53 -6.33 5.54 3.69
CA ILE A 53 -6.38 6.04 2.30
C ILE A 53 -7.13 7.36 2.23
N ARG A 54 -8.19 7.53 2.98
CA ARG A 54 -8.91 8.81 3.04
C ARG A 54 -8.03 9.91 3.62
N GLU A 55 -7.33 9.63 4.72
CA GLU A 55 -6.45 10.60 5.36
C GLU A 55 -5.27 11.01 4.47
N GLU A 56 -4.69 10.06 3.75
CA GLU A 56 -3.50 10.33 2.94
C GLU A 56 -3.83 10.90 1.56
N LEU A 57 -4.92 10.47 0.93
CA LEU A 57 -5.18 10.70 -0.48
C LEU A 57 -6.56 11.29 -0.79
N ALA A 58 -7.41 11.50 0.20
CA ALA A 58 -8.75 12.09 0.06
C ALA A 58 -9.71 11.27 -0.83
N ILE A 59 -9.45 9.99 -1.03
CA ILE A 59 -10.34 9.13 -1.81
C ILE A 59 -11.01 8.07 -0.93
N HIS A 60 -12.12 7.53 -1.43
CA HIS A 60 -12.82 6.43 -0.78
C HIS A 60 -12.56 5.15 -1.55
N VAL A 61 -12.08 4.12 -0.83
CA VAL A 61 -11.83 2.80 -1.40
C VAL A 61 -12.69 1.76 -0.70
N GLY A 62 -13.01 0.69 -1.44
CA GLY A 62 -13.66 -0.50 -0.89
C GLY A 62 -12.68 -1.65 -0.87
N VAL A 63 -12.67 -2.41 0.23
CA VAL A 63 -11.83 -3.61 0.34
C VAL A 63 -12.52 -4.76 -0.40
N THR A 64 -11.80 -5.39 -1.33
CA THR A 64 -12.33 -6.54 -2.09
C THR A 64 -11.77 -7.88 -1.62
N GLY A 65 -10.71 -7.86 -0.82
CA GLY A 65 -10.14 -9.07 -0.22
C GLY A 65 -8.72 -8.86 0.24
N ILE A 66 -8.19 -9.87 0.92
CA ILE A 66 -6.77 -9.87 1.29
C ILE A 66 -5.95 -10.26 0.06
N TYR A 67 -4.84 -9.55 -0.18
CA TYR A 67 -3.91 -9.88 -1.25
C TYR A 67 -2.75 -10.72 -0.74
N ASP A 68 -2.11 -10.28 0.35
CA ASP A 68 -1.01 -11.00 0.97
C ASP A 68 -0.77 -10.50 2.39
N VAL A 69 0.02 -11.26 3.13
CA VAL A 69 0.49 -10.92 4.47
C VAL A 69 2.01 -10.99 4.45
N VAL A 70 2.68 -9.93 4.90
CA VAL A 70 4.14 -9.85 4.93
C VAL A 70 4.63 -9.63 6.35
N TYR A 71 5.49 -10.54 6.82
CA TYR A 71 6.18 -10.39 8.10
C TYR A 71 7.59 -9.87 7.81
N TYR A 72 7.94 -8.70 8.35
CA TYR A 72 9.22 -8.07 8.07
C TYR A 72 9.86 -7.52 9.33
N ARG A 73 11.16 -7.79 9.50
CA ARG A 73 11.94 -7.31 10.64
C ARG A 73 12.78 -6.10 10.22
N TYR A 74 12.35 -4.91 10.62
CA TYR A 74 13.23 -3.74 10.60
C TYR A 74 14.15 -3.79 11.81
N PRO A 75 15.31 -3.13 11.79
CA PRO A 75 16.20 -3.10 12.96
C PRO A 75 15.52 -2.62 14.22
N GLU A 76 14.65 -1.61 14.10
CA GLU A 76 13.95 -1.00 15.24
C GLU A 76 12.62 -1.66 15.55
N ARG A 77 12.02 -2.42 14.63
CA ARG A 77 10.68 -2.99 14.84
C ARG A 77 10.33 -4.05 13.82
N THR A 78 9.63 -5.07 14.30
CA THR A 78 8.99 -6.05 13.40
C THR A 78 7.60 -5.57 13.04
N VAL A 79 7.21 -5.75 11.77
CA VAL A 79 5.89 -5.39 11.28
C VAL A 79 5.21 -6.60 10.64
N LEU A 80 3.89 -6.63 10.77
CA LEU A 80 3.03 -7.56 10.04
C LEU A 80 2.16 -6.73 9.12
N VAL A 81 2.43 -6.81 7.82
CA VAL A 81 1.71 -6.02 6.81
C VAL A 81 0.54 -6.84 6.29
N LEU A 82 -0.66 -6.30 6.45
CA LEU A 82 -1.87 -6.85 5.84
C LEU A 82 -2.15 -6.05 4.57
N ALA A 83 -1.85 -6.65 3.42
CA ALA A 83 -2.04 -6.02 2.12
C ALA A 83 -3.42 -6.40 1.58
N TYR A 84 -4.29 -5.40 1.42
CA TYR A 84 -5.64 -5.59 0.91
C TYR A 84 -5.77 -5.14 -0.53
N ARG A 85 -6.51 -5.95 -1.31
CA ARG A 85 -6.98 -5.50 -2.62
C ARG A 85 -8.10 -4.50 -2.38
N CYS A 86 -8.00 -3.34 -3.02
CA CYS A 86 -8.96 -2.26 -2.86
C CYS A 86 -9.41 -1.75 -4.22
N GLN A 87 -10.65 -1.28 -4.26
CA GLN A 87 -11.23 -0.62 -5.43
C GLN A 87 -11.40 0.86 -5.13
N TRP A 88 -10.95 1.72 -6.05
CA TRP A 88 -11.19 3.16 -5.97
C TRP A 88 -12.66 3.42 -6.30
N LEU A 89 -13.43 3.85 -5.32
CA LEU A 89 -14.88 4.02 -5.45
C LEU A 89 -15.29 5.45 -5.79
N SER A 90 -14.65 6.44 -5.14
CA SER A 90 -15.02 7.85 -5.34
C SER A 90 -13.91 8.77 -4.85
N GLY A 91 -14.05 10.05 -5.20
CA GLY A 91 -13.11 11.09 -4.80
C GLY A 91 -12.02 11.30 -5.84
N GLU A 92 -11.33 12.43 -5.70
CA GLU A 92 -10.20 12.81 -6.52
C GLU A 92 -8.93 12.75 -5.67
N ILE A 93 -7.87 12.13 -6.18
CA ILE A 93 -6.64 11.95 -5.43
C ILE A 93 -6.01 13.31 -5.13
N MET A 94 -5.75 13.55 -3.84
CA MET A 94 -5.02 14.70 -3.35
C MET A 94 -3.92 14.21 -2.41
N ASN A 95 -2.72 14.73 -2.54
CA ASN A 95 -1.60 14.36 -1.69
C ASN A 95 -1.69 15.09 -0.36
N LEU A 96 -2.52 14.58 0.56
CA LEU A 96 -2.76 15.21 1.87
C LEU A 96 -1.66 14.89 2.88
N ASP A 97 -1.16 13.64 2.87
CA ASP A 97 -0.14 13.19 3.82
C ASP A 97 0.88 12.28 3.16
N VAL A 98 1.19 12.54 1.91
CA VAL A 98 2.25 11.87 1.14
C VAL A 98 3.00 12.94 0.35
N GLU A 99 4.25 12.66 -0.03
CA GLU A 99 5.05 13.58 -0.86
C GLU A 99 4.50 13.68 -2.28
N GLU A 100 4.20 12.52 -2.88
CA GLU A 100 3.59 12.43 -4.19
C GLU A 100 2.94 11.07 -4.38
N HIS A 101 2.17 10.90 -5.46
CA HIS A 101 1.64 9.59 -5.86
C HIS A 101 1.95 9.34 -7.32
N ARG A 102 1.98 8.05 -7.70
CA ARG A 102 2.14 7.62 -9.09
C ARG A 102 1.30 6.38 -9.36
N TRP A 103 0.84 6.28 -10.59
CA TRP A 103 0.29 5.05 -11.13
C TRP A 103 1.40 4.33 -11.89
N MET A 104 1.70 3.10 -11.47
CA MET A 104 2.82 2.34 -12.01
C MET A 104 2.35 1.04 -12.62
N PHE A 105 2.95 0.64 -13.74
CA PHE A 105 2.74 -0.71 -14.24
C PHE A 105 3.31 -1.72 -13.24
N PRO A 106 2.62 -2.87 -13.02
CA PRO A 106 3.08 -3.87 -12.05
C PRO A 106 4.53 -4.28 -12.20
N ARG A 107 5.02 -4.45 -13.44
CA ARG A 107 6.40 -4.88 -13.70
C ARG A 107 7.46 -3.85 -13.28
N ASP A 108 7.08 -2.59 -13.12
CA ASP A 108 8.03 -1.51 -12.85
C ASP A 108 8.14 -1.17 -11.36
N ILE A 109 7.18 -1.61 -10.53
CA ILE A 109 7.14 -1.22 -9.12
C ILE A 109 8.36 -1.71 -8.36
N ARG A 110 8.80 -2.95 -8.58
CA ARG A 110 9.94 -3.53 -7.86
C ARG A 110 11.27 -2.82 -8.14
N ASN A 111 11.33 -2.01 -9.20
CA ASN A 111 12.52 -1.25 -9.56
C ASN A 111 12.56 0.14 -8.92
N MET A 112 11.52 0.52 -8.18
CA MET A 112 11.49 1.77 -7.43
C MET A 112 12.29 1.64 -6.12
N GLU A 113 12.63 2.78 -5.52
CA GLU A 113 13.20 2.79 -4.17
C GLU A 113 12.08 2.58 -3.15
N LEU A 114 11.80 1.31 -2.87
CA LEU A 114 10.68 0.90 -2.04
C LEU A 114 11.03 0.81 -0.57
N LEU A 115 10.03 1.06 0.28
CA LEU A 115 10.06 0.67 1.68
C LEU A 115 10.34 -0.85 1.73
N PRO A 116 11.33 -1.31 2.52
CA PRO A 116 11.76 -2.71 2.47
C PRO A 116 10.64 -3.75 2.64
N ALA A 117 9.68 -3.51 3.54
CA ALA A 117 8.58 -4.46 3.76
C ALA A 117 7.65 -4.58 2.54
N ASP A 118 7.67 -3.62 1.62
CA ASP A 118 6.82 -3.63 0.44
C ASP A 118 7.46 -4.34 -0.76
N LEU A 119 8.76 -4.62 -0.70
CA LEU A 119 9.42 -5.31 -1.80
C LEU A 119 8.82 -6.71 -2.08
N PRO A 120 8.53 -7.54 -1.09
CA PRO A 120 7.86 -8.82 -1.35
C PRO A 120 6.52 -8.68 -2.07
N LEU A 121 5.76 -7.63 -1.74
CA LEU A 121 4.49 -7.34 -2.43
C LEU A 121 4.72 -6.95 -3.88
N ALA A 122 5.70 -6.09 -4.14
CA ALA A 122 6.04 -5.66 -5.49
C ALA A 122 6.52 -6.84 -6.35
N GLU A 123 7.30 -7.74 -5.77
CA GLU A 123 7.76 -8.96 -6.44
C GLU A 123 6.59 -9.88 -6.81
N LYS A 124 5.66 -10.08 -5.88
CA LYS A 124 4.45 -10.89 -6.14
C LYS A 124 3.58 -10.28 -7.22
N ILE A 125 3.36 -8.98 -7.15
CA ILE A 125 2.59 -8.23 -8.16
C ILE A 125 3.23 -8.38 -9.54
N CYS A 126 4.55 -8.26 -9.61
CA CYS A 126 5.27 -8.43 -10.88
C CYS A 126 5.07 -9.83 -11.44
N ARG A 127 5.19 -10.87 -10.62
CA ARG A 127 5.02 -12.27 -11.08
C ARG A 127 3.61 -12.55 -11.56
N GLU A 128 2.60 -12.02 -10.87
CA GLU A 128 1.20 -12.38 -11.13
C GLU A 128 0.53 -11.48 -12.17
N LEU A 129 0.94 -10.21 -12.27
CA LEU A 129 0.20 -9.20 -12.99
C LEU A 129 0.99 -8.50 -14.10
N ALA A 130 2.28 -8.84 -14.31
CA ALA A 130 3.12 -8.15 -15.30
C ALA A 130 2.49 -8.15 -16.69
N ASP A 131 1.84 -9.26 -17.07
CA ASP A 131 1.17 -9.44 -18.35
C ASP A 131 -0.30 -9.85 -18.18
N ALA A 132 -0.85 -9.67 -16.98
CA ALA A 132 -2.17 -10.18 -16.64
C ALA A 132 -3.27 -9.14 -16.80
N ASP A 133 -4.49 -9.66 -16.86
CA ASP A 133 -5.70 -8.87 -16.78
C ASP A 133 -5.91 -8.41 -15.34
N PHE A 134 -5.93 -7.10 -15.14
CA PHE A 134 -6.11 -6.49 -13.81
C PHE A 134 -7.47 -6.79 -13.17
N THR A 135 -8.43 -7.27 -13.93
CA THR A 135 -9.72 -7.68 -13.37
C THR A 135 -9.60 -8.87 -12.43
N ARG A 136 -8.45 -9.54 -12.40
CA ARG A 136 -8.20 -10.67 -11.50
C ARG A 136 -7.83 -10.25 -10.07
N LEU A 137 -7.57 -8.99 -9.85
CA LEU A 137 -7.29 -8.51 -8.51
C LEU A 137 -8.51 -8.50 -7.61
#